data_562a1bcd8ee01fbebc7b5cadc7e609e3
#
_entry.id   562a1bcd8ee01fbebc7b5cadc7e609e3
#
_cell.length_a   1.000
_cell.length_b   1.000
_cell.length_c   1.000
_cell.angle_alpha   90.00
_cell.angle_beta   90.00
_cell.angle_gamma   90.00
#
_symmetry.space_group_name_H-M   'P 1'
#
loop_
_entity.id
_entity.type
_entity.pdbx_description
1 polymer ?
#
loop_
_entity_poly.entity_id
_entity_poly.type
_entity_poly.pdbx_seq_one_letter_code
_entity_poly.pdbx_strand_id
1 'polypeptide(L)'
;MVKAAGSFSEFAKHYDLDVPQALELELMSKHIKELLSGNETYLPKYDMSGTAIRHDNYTLAKPSKIIISEGLFTLTEKIKDAFDFKIYVDIDEKIKKERFYVRAKERDLGDSADFIYKNANDKAEVHIRPCKKHADIVLSGSAERMKYKNFLNKIIGIIQELYY
;
A
#
# COMPACT_ATOMS: atom_id res chain seq x y z
N MET A 1 -11.90 11.06 15.47
CA MET A 1 -12.38 9.85 16.17
C MET A 1 -13.50 9.25 15.35
N VAL A 2 -13.25 8.16 14.66
CA VAL A 2 -14.28 7.42 13.90
C VAL A 2 -15.05 6.60 14.90
N LYS A 3 -16.33 6.91 15.14
CA LYS A 3 -17.22 6.04 15.92
C LYS A 3 -17.45 4.77 15.11
N ALA A 4 -17.38 3.61 15.76
CA ALA A 4 -17.58 2.31 15.16
C ALA A 4 -18.88 2.30 14.34
N ALA A 5 -18.76 2.22 13.03
CA ALA A 5 -19.87 1.89 12.16
C ALA A 5 -20.18 0.41 12.36
N GLY A 6 -21.44 0.05 12.48
CA GLY A 6 -21.86 -1.32 12.81
C GLY A 6 -21.51 -2.37 11.75
N SER A 7 -21.09 -1.94 10.54
CA SER A 7 -20.64 -2.80 9.44
C SER A 7 -19.71 -2.05 8.50
N PHE A 8 -18.90 -2.78 7.73
CA PHE A 8 -18.06 -2.20 6.66
C PHE A 8 -18.87 -1.43 5.62
N SER A 9 -20.06 -1.91 5.26
CA SER A 9 -20.96 -1.24 4.33
C SER A 9 -21.40 0.13 4.84
N GLU A 10 -21.67 0.26 6.13
CA GLU A 10 -22.04 1.53 6.77
C GLU A 10 -20.85 2.48 6.88
N PHE A 11 -19.68 1.95 7.23
CA PHE A 11 -18.43 2.70 7.25
C PHE A 11 -18.08 3.26 5.86
N ALA A 12 -18.16 2.45 4.82
CA ALA A 12 -17.82 2.84 3.44
C ALA A 12 -18.74 3.91 2.85
N LYS A 13 -19.96 4.09 3.39
CA LYS A 13 -20.85 5.20 3.00
C LYS A 13 -20.35 6.57 3.46
N HIS A 14 -19.58 6.61 4.55
CA HIS A 14 -19.17 7.85 5.20
C HIS A 14 -17.66 8.11 5.08
N TYR A 15 -16.85 7.09 4.76
CA TYR A 15 -15.40 7.17 4.71
C TYR A 15 -14.86 6.56 3.43
N ASP A 16 -14.14 7.38 2.68
CA ASP A 16 -13.42 6.95 1.48
C ASP A 16 -11.99 6.56 1.89
N LEU A 17 -11.69 5.25 1.87
CA LEU A 17 -10.35 4.73 2.16
C LEU A 17 -9.43 4.74 0.94
N ASP A 18 -9.95 5.02 -0.25
CA ASP A 18 -9.19 5.04 -1.50
C ASP A 18 -8.57 6.41 -1.79
N VAL A 19 -8.30 7.19 -0.74
CA VAL A 19 -7.64 8.50 -0.82
C VAL A 19 -6.48 8.58 0.18
N PRO A 20 -5.37 9.28 -0.15
CA PRO A 20 -4.22 9.39 0.74
C PRO A 20 -4.52 10.00 2.10
N GLN A 21 -5.54 10.85 2.17
CA GLN A 21 -5.96 11.55 3.39
C GLN A 21 -6.60 10.61 4.44
N ALA A 22 -7.05 9.44 4.00
CA ALA A 22 -7.60 8.43 4.88
C ALA A 22 -6.53 7.70 5.71
N LEU A 23 -5.25 7.83 5.34
CA LEU A 23 -4.13 7.14 5.96
C LEU A 23 -3.20 8.11 6.69
N GLU A 24 -2.60 7.65 7.78
CA GLU A 24 -1.61 8.40 8.57
C GLU A 24 -0.20 8.32 7.92
N LEU A 25 -0.07 8.79 6.66
CA LEU A 25 1.17 8.67 5.87
C LEU A 25 2.35 9.43 6.51
N GLU A 26 2.10 10.58 7.12
CA GLU A 26 3.11 11.36 7.85
C GLU A 26 3.63 10.60 9.07
N LEU A 27 2.73 9.90 9.80
CA LEU A 27 3.12 9.05 10.92
C LEU A 27 3.94 7.85 10.44
N MET A 28 3.56 7.24 9.33
CA MET A 28 4.32 6.16 8.70
C MET A 28 5.72 6.65 8.29
N SER A 29 5.83 7.82 7.65
CA SER A 29 7.13 8.41 7.30
C SER A 29 8.02 8.64 8.53
N LYS A 30 7.43 9.14 9.63
CA LYS A 30 8.13 9.33 10.90
C LYS A 30 8.69 8.00 11.43
N HIS A 31 7.87 6.97 11.51
CA HIS A 31 8.30 5.65 12.00
C HIS A 31 9.41 5.04 11.13
N ILE A 32 9.33 5.16 9.81
CA ILE A 32 10.40 4.69 8.90
C ILE A 32 11.71 5.39 9.22
N LYS A 33 11.70 6.73 9.39
CA LYS A 33 12.89 7.52 9.71
C LYS A 33 13.48 7.15 11.08
N GLU A 34 12.66 6.93 12.09
CA GLU A 34 13.08 6.48 13.42
C GLU A 34 13.80 5.12 13.32
N LEU A 35 13.20 4.15 12.63
CA LEU A 35 13.78 2.81 12.45
C LEU A 35 15.11 2.87 11.65
N LEU A 36 15.20 3.65 10.61
CA LEU A 36 16.43 3.84 9.82
C LEU A 36 17.53 4.54 10.62
N SER A 37 17.15 5.39 11.59
CA SER A 37 18.08 6.06 12.50
C SER A 37 18.56 5.18 13.67
N GLY A 38 18.16 3.90 13.70
CA GLY A 38 18.55 2.95 14.73
C GLY A 38 17.68 2.99 15.99
N ASN A 39 16.56 3.69 15.97
CA ASN A 39 15.64 3.79 17.11
C ASN A 39 14.50 2.76 17.01
N GLU A 40 14.12 2.21 18.15
CA GLU A 40 12.87 1.45 18.27
C GLU A 40 11.67 2.41 18.20
N THR A 41 10.55 1.95 17.61
CA THR A 41 9.31 2.74 17.57
C THR A 41 8.07 1.86 17.75
N TYR A 42 6.98 2.47 18.22
CA TYR A 42 5.72 1.78 18.45
C TYR A 42 4.76 2.01 17.28
N LEU A 43 4.54 0.95 16.48
CA LEU A 43 3.63 0.98 15.34
C LEU A 43 2.18 0.78 15.80
N PRO A 44 1.25 1.63 15.37
CA PRO A 44 -0.17 1.44 15.65
C PRO A 44 -0.71 0.18 14.98
N LYS A 45 -1.68 -0.45 15.60
CA LYS A 45 -2.45 -1.54 15.01
C LYS A 45 -3.80 -1.01 14.53
N TYR A 46 -4.25 -1.56 13.41
CA TYR A 46 -5.54 -1.24 12.82
C TYR A 46 -6.40 -2.49 12.71
N ASP A 47 -7.72 -2.30 12.86
CA ASP A 47 -8.67 -3.38 12.60
C ASP A 47 -8.77 -3.64 11.10
N MET A 48 -8.30 -4.82 10.70
CA MET A 48 -8.33 -5.26 9.31
C MET A 48 -9.63 -5.99 8.95
N SER A 49 -10.57 -6.14 9.89
CA SER A 49 -11.85 -6.80 9.66
C SER A 49 -12.90 -5.92 8.94
N GLY A 50 -12.51 -4.71 8.55
CA GLY A 50 -13.31 -3.86 7.68
C GLY A 50 -13.55 -2.42 8.12
N THR A 51 -13.22 -2.06 9.34
CA THR A 51 -13.45 -0.68 9.84
C THR A 51 -12.21 0.20 9.78
N ALA A 52 -11.03 -0.38 9.61
CA ALA A 52 -9.73 0.31 9.65
C ALA A 52 -9.55 1.21 10.90
N ILE A 53 -10.27 0.90 12.00
CA ILE A 53 -10.16 1.65 13.26
C ILE A 53 -8.80 1.35 13.89
N ARG A 54 -8.14 2.41 14.36
CA ARG A 54 -6.91 2.30 15.11
C ARG A 54 -7.19 1.72 16.50
N HIS A 55 -6.47 0.68 16.86
CA HIS A 55 -6.51 0.11 18.21
C HIS A 55 -5.67 0.93 19.20
N ASP A 56 -6.00 0.84 20.48
CA ASP A 56 -5.22 1.45 21.58
C ASP A 56 -3.95 0.65 21.92
N ASN A 57 -3.62 -0.38 21.14
CA ASN A 57 -2.42 -1.18 21.34
C ASN A 57 -1.44 -0.98 20.16
N TYR A 58 -0.18 -1.27 20.43
CA TYR A 58 0.93 -1.02 19.52
C TYR A 58 1.80 -2.26 19.37
N THR A 59 2.55 -2.31 18.30
CA THR A 59 3.63 -3.29 18.12
C THR A 59 4.95 -2.58 18.18
N LEU A 60 5.85 -3.04 19.05
CA LEU A 60 7.23 -2.56 19.07
C LEU A 60 7.95 -3.05 17.80
N ALA A 61 8.44 -2.10 17.01
CA ALA A 61 9.29 -2.35 15.85
C ALA A 61 10.74 -2.01 16.21
N LYS A 62 11.65 -2.87 15.83
CA LYS A 62 13.09 -2.70 16.01
C LYS A 62 13.74 -2.16 14.75
N PRO A 63 14.83 -1.40 14.86
CA PRO A 63 15.56 -0.90 13.72
C PRO A 63 16.08 -2.01 12.82
N SER A 64 16.16 -1.74 11.53
CA SER A 64 16.67 -2.66 10.53
C SER A 64 17.45 -1.89 9.46
N LYS A 65 18.49 -2.49 8.89
CA LYS A 65 19.24 -1.91 7.77
C LYS A 65 18.39 -1.78 6.51
N ILE A 66 17.39 -2.63 6.35
CA ILE A 66 16.48 -2.64 5.19
C ILE A 66 15.06 -2.65 5.70
N ILE A 67 14.26 -1.71 5.20
CA ILE A 67 12.83 -1.61 5.46
C ILE A 67 12.11 -1.69 4.12
N ILE A 68 11.25 -2.68 3.98
CA ILE A 68 10.39 -2.82 2.80
C ILE A 68 8.98 -2.38 3.20
N SER A 69 8.46 -1.41 2.46
CA SER A 69 7.10 -0.91 2.64
C SER A 69 6.30 -1.07 1.36
N GLU A 70 5.06 -1.47 1.49
CA GLU A 70 4.16 -1.57 0.35
C GLU A 70 2.83 -0.87 0.64
N GLY A 71 2.18 -0.35 -0.39
CA GLY A 71 0.87 0.27 -0.29
C GLY A 71 0.55 1.18 -1.46
N LEU A 72 -0.73 1.42 -1.67
CA LEU A 72 -1.25 2.21 -2.80
C LEU A 72 -0.70 3.65 -2.82
N PHE A 73 -0.41 4.22 -1.65
CA PHE A 73 -0.06 5.63 -1.51
C PHE A 73 1.40 5.87 -1.09
N THR A 74 2.24 4.83 -1.09
CA THR A 74 3.65 4.96 -0.66
C THR A 74 4.50 5.86 -1.58
N LEU A 75 4.09 6.07 -2.81
CA LEU A 75 4.77 6.97 -3.75
C LEU A 75 4.14 8.36 -3.86
N THR A 76 3.21 8.72 -2.98
CA THR A 76 2.63 10.07 -2.93
C THR A 76 3.63 11.10 -2.38
N GLU A 77 3.41 12.37 -2.70
CA GLU A 77 4.24 13.49 -2.23
C GLU A 77 4.44 13.52 -0.70
N LYS A 78 3.48 12.99 0.05
CA LYS A 78 3.53 12.98 1.51
C LYS A 78 4.57 12.04 2.12
N ILE A 79 4.97 10.99 1.40
CA ILE A 79 5.80 9.93 1.97
C ILE A 79 6.93 9.45 1.06
N LYS A 80 6.88 9.73 -0.25
CA LYS A 80 7.87 9.22 -1.22
C LYS A 80 9.34 9.47 -0.84
N ASP A 81 9.61 10.57 -0.14
CA ASP A 81 10.95 10.97 0.28
C ASP A 81 11.46 10.21 1.54
N ALA A 82 10.63 9.31 2.08
CA ALA A 82 11.06 8.38 3.13
C ALA A 82 11.72 7.10 2.57
N PHE A 83 11.76 6.95 1.23
CA PHE A 83 12.27 5.75 0.57
C PHE A 83 13.45 6.09 -0.34
N ASP A 84 14.54 5.34 -0.19
CA ASP A 84 15.73 5.45 -1.03
C ASP A 84 15.51 4.85 -2.42
N PHE A 85 14.68 3.80 -2.50
CA PHE A 85 14.37 3.09 -3.74
C PHE A 85 12.87 2.83 -3.89
N LYS A 86 12.32 3.22 -5.02
CA LYS A 86 10.88 3.28 -5.27
C LYS A 86 10.49 2.46 -6.49
N ILE A 87 9.59 1.53 -6.29
CA ILE A 87 9.07 0.64 -7.34
C ILE A 87 7.58 0.91 -7.56
N TYR A 88 7.20 1.18 -8.79
CA TYR A 88 5.80 1.21 -9.20
C TYR A 88 5.46 -0.08 -9.94
N VAL A 89 4.39 -0.75 -9.53
CA VAL A 89 3.88 -1.93 -10.24
C VAL A 89 2.73 -1.50 -11.13
N ASP A 90 2.97 -1.48 -12.42
CA ASP A 90 1.97 -1.14 -13.44
C ASP A 90 1.28 -2.40 -13.96
N ILE A 91 0.02 -2.30 -14.34
CA ILE A 91 -0.75 -3.43 -14.84
C ILE A 91 -1.70 -2.99 -15.95
N ASP A 92 -1.84 -3.84 -16.96
CA ASP A 92 -2.83 -3.67 -18.00
C ASP A 92 -4.25 -3.60 -17.43
N GLU A 93 -5.07 -2.65 -17.93
CA GLU A 93 -6.43 -2.39 -17.46
C GLU A 93 -7.33 -3.62 -17.54
N LYS A 94 -7.23 -4.40 -18.60
CA LYS A 94 -8.04 -5.61 -18.80
C LYS A 94 -7.71 -6.63 -17.71
N ILE A 95 -6.41 -6.87 -17.47
CA ILE A 95 -5.95 -7.82 -16.44
C ILE A 95 -6.32 -7.32 -15.04
N LYS A 96 -6.18 -6.01 -14.78
CA LYS A 96 -6.60 -5.40 -13.51
C LYS A 96 -8.08 -5.64 -13.26
N LYS A 97 -8.92 -5.37 -14.27
CA LYS A 97 -10.36 -5.57 -14.21
C LYS A 97 -10.72 -7.04 -13.96
N GLU A 98 -10.13 -7.96 -14.71
CA GLU A 98 -10.34 -9.40 -14.53
C GLU A 98 -9.99 -9.83 -13.10
N ARG A 99 -8.83 -9.44 -12.56
CA ARG A 99 -8.41 -9.76 -11.19
C ARG A 99 -9.32 -9.14 -10.14
N PHE A 100 -9.85 -7.95 -10.39
CA PHE A 100 -10.80 -7.32 -9.49
C PHE A 100 -12.07 -8.17 -9.37
N TYR A 101 -12.68 -8.58 -10.49
CA TYR A 101 -13.94 -9.33 -10.45
C TYR A 101 -13.77 -10.74 -9.86
N VAL A 102 -12.63 -11.40 -10.06
CA VAL A 102 -12.33 -12.65 -9.34
C VAL A 102 -12.38 -12.41 -7.83
N ARG A 103 -11.68 -11.41 -7.32
CA ARG A 103 -11.70 -11.06 -5.88
C ARG A 103 -13.06 -10.56 -5.39
N ALA A 104 -13.81 -9.84 -6.23
CA ALA A 104 -15.15 -9.37 -5.89
C ALA A 104 -16.10 -10.54 -5.65
N LYS A 105 -16.00 -11.59 -6.45
CA LYS A 105 -16.73 -12.83 -6.26
C LYS A 105 -16.32 -13.55 -4.97
N GLU A 106 -15.03 -13.67 -4.69
CA GLU A 106 -14.51 -14.28 -3.45
C GLU A 106 -14.97 -13.52 -2.19
N ARG A 107 -15.19 -12.20 -2.29
CA ARG A 107 -15.62 -11.32 -1.20
C ARG A 107 -17.14 -11.10 -1.16
N ASP A 108 -17.88 -11.77 -2.02
CA ASP A 108 -19.35 -11.67 -2.13
C ASP A 108 -19.86 -10.21 -2.28
N LEU A 109 -19.20 -9.44 -3.16
CA LEU A 109 -19.58 -8.03 -3.37
C LEU A 109 -20.87 -7.87 -4.19
N GLY A 110 -21.37 -8.90 -4.85
CA GLY A 110 -22.62 -8.91 -5.61
C GLY A 110 -22.74 -7.72 -6.56
N ASP A 111 -23.92 -7.12 -6.60
CA ASP A 111 -24.24 -5.98 -7.47
C ASP A 111 -23.45 -4.71 -7.18
N SER A 112 -22.78 -4.64 -6.03
CA SER A 112 -21.93 -3.49 -5.67
C SER A 112 -20.57 -3.49 -6.39
N ALA A 113 -20.18 -4.59 -7.01
CA ALA A 113 -18.83 -4.75 -7.59
C ALA A 113 -18.51 -3.69 -8.65
N ASP A 114 -19.44 -3.39 -9.55
CA ASP A 114 -19.24 -2.40 -10.61
C ASP A 114 -19.05 -0.99 -10.06
N PHE A 115 -19.86 -0.61 -9.09
CA PHE A 115 -19.73 0.69 -8.42
C PHE A 115 -18.39 0.82 -7.70
N ILE A 116 -18.00 -0.22 -6.94
CA ILE A 116 -16.73 -0.25 -6.21
C ILE A 116 -15.55 -0.19 -7.18
N TYR A 117 -15.59 -0.96 -8.27
CA TYR A 117 -14.53 -0.92 -9.29
C TYR A 117 -14.36 0.48 -9.88
N LYS A 118 -15.48 1.07 -10.30
CA LYS A 118 -15.47 2.41 -10.91
C LYS A 118 -14.91 3.44 -9.94
N ASN A 119 -15.41 3.48 -8.70
CA ASN A 119 -14.94 4.43 -7.70
C ASN A 119 -13.45 4.28 -7.40
N ALA A 120 -12.98 3.05 -7.15
CA ALA A 120 -11.57 2.78 -6.91
C ALA A 120 -10.69 3.15 -8.11
N ASN A 121 -11.17 2.92 -9.34
CA ASN A 121 -10.45 3.30 -10.54
C ASN A 121 -10.36 4.82 -10.72
N ASP A 122 -11.45 5.55 -10.51
CA ASP A 122 -11.49 7.01 -10.59
C ASP A 122 -10.52 7.64 -9.56
N LYS A 123 -10.45 7.07 -8.35
CA LYS A 123 -9.48 7.50 -7.32
C LYS A 123 -8.03 7.17 -7.70
N ALA A 124 -7.80 6.01 -8.29
CA ALA A 124 -6.48 5.62 -8.75
C ALA A 124 -5.94 6.56 -9.84
N GLU A 125 -6.79 7.06 -10.74
CA GLU A 125 -6.41 8.07 -11.75
C GLU A 125 -5.87 9.36 -11.10
N VAL A 126 -6.47 9.77 -9.99
CA VAL A 126 -6.11 11.01 -9.32
C VAL A 126 -4.92 10.83 -8.37
N HIS A 127 -4.87 9.73 -7.62
CA HIS A 127 -3.97 9.60 -6.48
C HIS A 127 -2.83 8.60 -6.67
N ILE A 128 -2.99 7.61 -7.56
CA ILE A 128 -2.02 6.52 -7.70
C ILE A 128 -1.24 6.62 -9.01
N ARG A 129 -1.92 6.74 -10.15
CA ARG A 129 -1.24 6.77 -11.47
C ARG A 129 -0.26 7.93 -11.64
N PRO A 130 -0.55 9.15 -11.16
CA PRO A 130 0.42 10.25 -11.23
C PRO A 130 1.70 9.98 -10.43
N CYS A 131 1.65 9.09 -9.43
CA CYS A 131 2.81 8.74 -8.61
C CYS A 131 3.83 7.85 -9.34
N LYS A 132 3.48 7.28 -10.50
CA LYS A 132 4.39 6.52 -11.36
C LYS A 132 5.66 7.30 -11.72
N LYS A 133 5.55 8.62 -11.88
CA LYS A 133 6.69 9.52 -12.16
C LYS A 133 7.74 9.57 -11.04
N HIS A 134 7.39 9.14 -9.82
CA HIS A 134 8.29 9.12 -8.66
C HIS A 134 9.04 7.80 -8.50
N ALA A 135 8.72 6.80 -9.32
CA ALA A 135 9.36 5.49 -9.25
C ALA A 135 10.72 5.50 -9.93
N ASP A 136 11.68 4.85 -9.30
CA ASP A 136 12.99 4.58 -9.90
C ASP A 136 12.90 3.44 -10.91
N ILE A 137 11.97 2.49 -10.67
CA ILE A 137 11.68 1.37 -11.58
C ILE A 137 10.17 1.15 -11.70
N VAL A 138 9.71 0.87 -12.92
CA VAL A 138 8.34 0.43 -13.20
C VAL A 138 8.36 -1.04 -13.59
N LEU A 139 7.66 -1.87 -12.81
CA LEU A 139 7.51 -3.30 -13.08
C LEU A 139 6.13 -3.61 -13.67
N SER A 140 6.06 -4.60 -14.54
CA SER A 140 4.80 -5.06 -15.10
C SER A 140 4.10 -6.03 -14.15
N GLY A 141 2.97 -5.65 -13.56
CA GLY A 141 2.13 -6.53 -12.73
C GLY A 141 1.57 -7.76 -13.47
N SER A 142 1.76 -7.83 -14.77
CA SER A 142 1.38 -8.98 -15.62
C SER A 142 2.53 -9.94 -15.88
N ALA A 143 3.76 -9.62 -15.47
CA ALA A 143 4.91 -10.47 -15.74
C ALA A 143 4.85 -11.79 -14.95
N GLU A 144 5.44 -12.81 -15.51
CA GLU A 144 5.55 -14.11 -14.87
C GLU A 144 6.36 -14.03 -13.57
N ARG A 145 5.92 -14.77 -12.55
CA ARG A 145 6.56 -14.81 -11.23
C ARG A 145 8.06 -15.10 -11.29
N MET A 146 8.49 -15.94 -12.24
CA MET A 146 9.90 -16.30 -12.41
C MET A 146 10.77 -15.10 -12.82
N LYS A 147 10.24 -14.20 -13.66
CA LYS A 147 10.97 -12.97 -14.07
C LYS A 147 11.20 -12.05 -12.89
N TYR A 148 10.19 -11.91 -12.02
CA TYR A 148 10.35 -11.14 -10.78
C TYR A 148 11.36 -11.74 -9.82
N LYS A 149 11.35 -13.07 -9.64
CA LYS A 149 12.31 -13.76 -8.78
C LYS A 149 13.74 -13.48 -9.20
N ASN A 150 14.04 -13.57 -10.50
CA ASN A 150 15.37 -13.30 -11.03
C ASN A 150 15.79 -11.84 -10.82
N PHE A 151 14.87 -10.90 -11.03
CA PHE A 151 15.12 -9.48 -10.79
C PHE A 151 15.40 -9.20 -9.30
N LEU A 152 14.54 -9.69 -8.41
CA LEU A 152 14.70 -9.52 -6.96
C LEU A 152 16.00 -10.14 -6.44
N ASN A 153 16.40 -11.31 -6.92
CA ASN A 153 17.67 -11.94 -6.54
C ASN A 153 18.86 -11.06 -6.91
N LYS A 154 18.83 -10.38 -8.05
CA LYS A 154 19.87 -9.42 -8.43
C LYS A 154 19.93 -8.21 -7.51
N ILE A 155 18.77 -7.64 -7.17
CA ILE A 155 18.69 -6.52 -6.23
C ILE A 155 19.20 -6.95 -4.85
N ILE A 156 18.79 -8.11 -4.35
CA ILE A 156 19.26 -8.64 -3.06
C ILE A 156 20.77 -8.80 -3.08
N GLY A 157 21.36 -9.34 -4.16
CA GLY A 157 22.81 -9.45 -4.30
C GLY A 157 23.51 -8.09 -4.19
N ILE A 158 23.03 -7.08 -4.88
CA ILE A 158 23.59 -5.71 -4.81
C ILE A 158 23.48 -5.15 -3.39
N ILE A 159 22.34 -5.31 -2.74
CA ILE A 159 22.14 -4.85 -1.36
C ILE A 159 23.11 -5.56 -0.40
N GLN A 160 23.32 -6.86 -0.57
CA GLN A 160 24.26 -7.63 0.24
C GLN A 160 25.71 -7.11 0.07
N GLU A 161 26.13 -6.82 -1.15
CA GLU A 161 27.47 -6.26 -1.42
C GLU A 161 27.66 -4.86 -0.81
N LEU A 162 26.59 -4.06 -0.73
CA LEU A 162 26.67 -2.69 -0.21
C LEU A 162 26.61 -2.60 1.32
N TYR A 163 25.96 -3.55 2.00
CA TYR A 163 25.63 -3.44 3.43
C TYR A 163 26.20 -4.58 4.29
N TYR A 164 26.81 -5.60 3.71
CA TYR A 164 27.40 -6.74 4.40
C TYR A 164 28.82 -7.06 3.92
#